data_97859334054a4c837e6386cb4c3e46bb
#
_entry.id   97859334054a4c837e6386cb4c3e46bb
#
_cell.length_a   1.000
_cell.length_b   1.000
_cell.length_c   1.000
_cell.angle_alpha   90.00
_cell.angle_beta   90.00
_cell.angle_gamma   90.00
#
_symmetry.space_group_name_H-M   'P 1'
#
loop_
_entity.id
_entity.type
_entity.pdbx_description
1 polymer ?
#
loop_
_entity_poly.entity_id
_entity_poly.type
_entity_poly.pdbx_seq_one_letter_code
_entity_poly.pdbx_strand_id
1 'polypeptide(L)'
;APPIQLFPGYRRRMMEITNTGDRAVQVGSHYPLPKVNQALKFPRDQAEGYKLDIAAGTAVRFEPGDTRRVTLVETGPAYKARMSARDTAPLPDAPEPFSLSREAYATLYGPTTGDRVCLGDTNLWAVVERDCTVYGDECTFGGGKVLRDGMGQTSGRRATDVLDTVITNALIVDYTGIIKADIGIKDGHIAGIGTAGNPDTMVYVTQNMIVGSCTEVIAGEGLIVTAGGIDTHVHM
;
A
#
# COMPACT_ATOMS: atom_id res chain seq x y z
N ALA A 1 21.06 3.89 -7.59
CA ALA A 1 20.63 3.55 -6.24
C ALA A 1 20.16 2.08 -6.20
N PRO A 2 20.24 1.38 -5.07
CA PRO A 2 19.81 0.00 -4.97
C PRO A 2 18.30 -0.14 -5.20
N PRO A 3 17.83 -1.34 -5.61
CA PRO A 3 16.40 -1.64 -5.68
C PRO A 3 15.71 -1.47 -4.33
N ILE A 4 14.41 -1.22 -4.36
CA ILE A 4 13.57 -1.09 -3.17
C ILE A 4 13.02 -2.47 -2.84
N GLN A 5 13.39 -2.99 -1.68
CA GLN A 5 12.85 -4.22 -1.14
C GLN A 5 11.46 -3.95 -0.55
N LEU A 6 10.46 -4.71 -0.98
CA LEU A 6 9.12 -4.64 -0.42
C LEU A 6 9.04 -5.45 0.88
N PHE A 7 8.23 -5.00 1.82
CA PHE A 7 8.00 -5.65 3.12
C PHE A 7 9.30 -6.04 3.84
N PRO A 8 10.20 -5.08 4.14
CA PRO A 8 11.45 -5.37 4.84
C PRO A 8 11.18 -5.95 6.24
N GLY A 9 11.82 -7.08 6.55
CA GLY A 9 11.65 -7.77 7.83
C GLY A 9 10.41 -8.63 7.99
N TYR A 10 9.55 -8.72 6.98
CA TYR A 10 8.39 -9.62 6.97
C TYR A 10 8.82 -11.05 6.64
N ARG A 11 8.16 -12.04 7.25
CA ARG A 11 8.36 -13.45 6.90
C ARG A 11 7.70 -13.78 5.57
N ARG A 12 8.34 -14.68 4.84
CA ARG A 12 7.89 -15.19 3.54
C ARG A 12 7.83 -16.69 3.53
N ARG A 13 6.99 -17.22 2.67
CA ARG A 13 6.92 -18.65 2.37
C ARG A 13 6.45 -18.91 0.95
N MET A 14 6.78 -20.09 0.42
CA MET A 14 6.25 -20.55 -0.86
C MET A 14 4.92 -21.27 -0.64
N MET A 15 4.00 -21.13 -1.59
CA MET A 15 2.74 -21.85 -1.62
C MET A 15 2.40 -22.28 -3.04
N GLU A 16 1.95 -23.52 -3.20
CA GLU A 16 1.38 -23.99 -4.46
C GLU A 16 -0.13 -23.82 -4.41
N ILE A 17 -0.70 -23.20 -5.44
CA ILE A 17 -2.13 -22.89 -5.54
C ILE A 17 -2.66 -23.39 -6.86
N THR A 18 -3.72 -24.18 -6.83
CA THR A 18 -4.39 -24.73 -8.00
C THR A 18 -5.78 -24.15 -8.16
N ASN A 19 -6.11 -23.62 -9.33
CA ASN A 19 -7.50 -23.25 -9.66
C ASN A 19 -8.25 -24.49 -10.17
N THR A 20 -9.14 -25.04 -9.36
CA THR A 20 -9.99 -26.19 -9.72
C THR A 20 -11.37 -25.80 -10.27
N GLY A 21 -11.64 -24.50 -10.42
CA GLY A 21 -12.87 -23.98 -10.99
C GLY A 21 -12.85 -23.91 -12.50
N ASP A 22 -13.97 -23.52 -13.07
CA ASP A 22 -14.20 -23.36 -14.51
C ASP A 22 -13.95 -21.94 -15.02
N ARG A 23 -13.58 -21.01 -14.11
CA ARG A 23 -13.32 -19.60 -14.42
C ARG A 23 -12.01 -19.15 -13.86
N ALA A 24 -11.40 -18.18 -14.52
CA ALA A 24 -10.22 -17.52 -14.02
C ALA A 24 -10.50 -16.78 -12.69
N VAL A 25 -9.59 -16.91 -11.74
CA VAL A 25 -9.63 -16.21 -10.46
C VAL A 25 -8.44 -15.25 -10.37
N GLN A 26 -8.70 -14.00 -10.03
CA GLN A 26 -7.66 -12.98 -9.83
C GLN A 26 -7.56 -12.63 -8.35
N VAL A 27 -6.34 -12.67 -7.79
CA VAL A 27 -6.05 -12.37 -6.39
C VAL A 27 -5.16 -11.13 -6.34
N GLY A 28 -5.66 -10.07 -5.68
CA GLY A 28 -4.93 -8.80 -5.51
C GLY A 28 -3.89 -8.88 -4.39
N SER A 29 -2.93 -7.94 -4.44
CA SER A 29 -1.79 -7.84 -3.52
C SER A 29 -2.17 -7.77 -2.05
N HIS A 30 -3.26 -7.09 -1.70
CA HIS A 30 -3.67 -6.87 -0.30
C HIS A 30 -4.77 -7.83 0.17
N TYR A 31 -5.17 -8.79 -0.65
CA TYR A 31 -6.23 -9.70 -0.25
C TYR A 31 -5.70 -10.81 0.67
N PRO A 32 -6.26 -11.00 1.88
CA PRO A 32 -5.86 -12.08 2.78
C PRO A 32 -6.05 -13.44 2.10
N LEU A 33 -4.96 -14.21 1.93
CA LEU A 33 -5.00 -15.43 1.13
C LEU A 33 -5.99 -16.49 1.63
N PRO A 34 -6.20 -16.70 2.94
CA PRO A 34 -7.20 -17.67 3.42
C PRO A 34 -8.64 -17.36 2.97
N LYS A 35 -8.93 -16.09 2.63
CA LYS A 35 -10.28 -15.63 2.25
C LYS A 35 -10.56 -15.66 0.75
N VAL A 36 -9.60 -16.07 -0.09
CA VAL A 36 -9.79 -16.11 -1.56
C VAL A 36 -10.84 -17.15 -1.96
N ASN A 37 -11.28 -17.03 -3.23
CA ASN A 37 -12.26 -17.92 -3.83
C ASN A 37 -11.97 -19.40 -3.52
N GLN A 38 -12.99 -20.18 -3.16
CA GLN A 38 -12.90 -21.59 -2.78
C GLN A 38 -12.46 -22.49 -3.95
N ALA A 39 -12.55 -22.04 -5.18
CA ALA A 39 -12.00 -22.72 -6.36
C ALA A 39 -10.47 -22.80 -6.34
N LEU A 40 -9.79 -21.89 -5.62
CA LEU A 40 -8.36 -21.96 -5.39
C LEU A 40 -8.06 -22.94 -4.26
N LYS A 41 -7.37 -24.04 -4.58
CA LYS A 41 -7.01 -25.12 -3.64
C LYS A 41 -5.55 -25.00 -3.20
N PHE A 42 -5.36 -24.94 -1.89
CA PHE A 42 -4.08 -24.91 -1.18
C PHE A 42 -4.35 -25.18 0.32
N PRO A 43 -3.33 -25.47 1.15
CA PRO A 43 -3.47 -25.59 2.61
C PRO A 43 -3.81 -24.21 3.23
N ARG A 44 -5.10 -23.94 3.45
CA ARG A 44 -5.56 -22.60 3.92
C ARG A 44 -5.11 -22.27 5.33
N ASP A 45 -4.99 -23.25 6.19
CA ASP A 45 -4.44 -23.14 7.54
C ASP A 45 -3.00 -22.61 7.53
N GLN A 46 -2.19 -23.07 6.57
CA GLN A 46 -0.82 -22.61 6.38
C GLN A 46 -0.72 -21.21 5.77
N ALA A 47 -1.78 -20.71 5.17
CA ALA A 47 -1.86 -19.37 4.59
C ALA A 47 -2.40 -18.33 5.59
N GLU A 48 -2.77 -18.74 6.82
CA GLU A 48 -3.29 -17.81 7.81
C GLU A 48 -2.26 -16.72 8.14
N GLY A 49 -2.70 -15.45 8.11
CA GLY A 49 -1.83 -14.30 8.31
C GLY A 49 -0.93 -13.95 7.11
N TYR A 50 -1.17 -14.53 5.92
CA TYR A 50 -0.39 -14.27 4.71
C TYR A 50 -1.22 -13.70 3.56
N LYS A 51 -0.53 -12.96 2.69
CA LYS A 51 -1.01 -12.43 1.40
C LYS A 51 0.03 -12.69 0.31
N LEU A 52 -0.28 -12.42 -0.95
CA LEU A 52 0.70 -12.53 -2.04
C LEU A 52 1.83 -11.51 -1.86
N ASP A 53 3.08 -11.94 -2.07
CA ASP A 53 4.27 -11.07 -2.09
C ASP A 53 4.47 -10.47 -3.50
N ILE A 54 3.66 -9.49 -3.80
CA ILE A 54 3.65 -8.76 -5.08
C ILE A 54 3.48 -7.28 -4.83
N ALA A 55 3.84 -6.45 -5.82
CA ALA A 55 3.71 -5.00 -5.72
C ALA A 55 2.27 -4.58 -5.41
N ALA A 56 2.10 -3.58 -4.54
CA ALA A 56 0.79 -3.01 -4.21
C ALA A 56 0.06 -2.60 -5.49
N GLY A 57 -1.23 -2.91 -5.56
CA GLY A 57 -2.04 -2.62 -6.73
C GLY A 57 -1.91 -3.61 -7.89
N THR A 58 -1.08 -4.62 -7.79
CA THR A 58 -1.00 -5.72 -8.76
C THR A 58 -1.81 -6.94 -8.32
N ALA A 59 -1.93 -7.93 -9.19
CA ALA A 59 -2.67 -9.15 -8.93
C ALA A 59 -2.10 -10.34 -9.70
N VAL A 60 -2.28 -11.54 -9.16
CA VAL A 60 -2.00 -12.80 -9.84
C VAL A 60 -3.31 -13.37 -10.36
N ARG A 61 -3.32 -13.78 -11.63
CA ARG A 61 -4.45 -14.44 -12.27
C ARG A 61 -4.16 -15.94 -12.38
N PHE A 62 -5.10 -16.76 -11.94
CA PHE A 62 -5.09 -18.22 -12.02
C PHE A 62 -6.14 -18.65 -13.04
N GLU A 63 -5.73 -19.20 -14.18
CA GLU A 63 -6.64 -19.75 -15.17
C GLU A 63 -7.23 -21.10 -14.69
N PRO A 64 -8.38 -21.55 -15.25
CA PRO A 64 -8.91 -22.88 -14.95
C PRO A 64 -7.87 -23.98 -15.16
N GLY A 65 -7.67 -24.82 -14.15
CA GLY A 65 -6.68 -25.90 -14.17
C GLY A 65 -5.23 -25.48 -13.89
N ASP A 66 -4.94 -24.17 -13.80
CA ASP A 66 -3.59 -23.69 -13.49
C ASP A 66 -3.16 -24.09 -12.08
N THR A 67 -1.94 -24.59 -11.97
CA THR A 67 -1.21 -24.72 -10.71
C THR A 67 -0.01 -23.79 -10.74
N ARG A 68 0.07 -22.87 -9.76
CA ARG A 68 1.17 -21.89 -9.66
C ARG A 68 1.82 -21.96 -8.28
N ARG A 69 3.13 -21.92 -8.30
CA ARG A 69 3.94 -21.70 -7.09
C ARG A 69 4.13 -20.18 -6.91
N VAL A 70 3.66 -19.67 -5.80
CA VAL A 70 3.68 -18.22 -5.48
C VAL A 70 4.41 -17.97 -4.16
N THR A 71 5.01 -16.79 -4.03
CA THR A 71 5.55 -16.30 -2.77
C THR A 71 4.46 -15.59 -1.99
N LEU A 72 4.39 -15.88 -0.70
CA LEU A 72 3.52 -15.23 0.27
C LEU A 72 4.36 -14.39 1.23
N VAL A 73 3.79 -13.29 1.69
CA VAL A 73 4.35 -12.43 2.73
C VAL A 73 3.33 -12.24 3.85
N GLU A 74 3.80 -12.05 5.08
CA GLU A 74 2.92 -11.74 6.22
C GLU A 74 2.01 -10.55 5.93
N THR A 75 0.78 -10.58 6.42
CA THR A 75 -0.07 -9.39 6.49
C THR A 75 0.44 -8.43 7.56
N GLY A 76 0.06 -7.16 7.50
CA GLY A 76 0.42 -6.16 8.50
C GLY A 76 0.09 -6.58 9.94
N PRO A 77 -1.14 -7.07 10.24
CA PRO A 77 -1.48 -7.58 11.57
C PRO A 77 -0.63 -8.76 12.02
N ALA A 78 -0.33 -9.73 11.14
CA ALA A 78 0.51 -10.88 11.47
C ALA A 78 1.94 -10.45 11.79
N TYR A 79 2.53 -9.59 10.97
CA TYR A 79 3.84 -8.97 11.23
C TYR A 79 3.87 -8.25 12.59
N LYS A 80 2.87 -7.39 12.85
CA LYS A 80 2.78 -6.63 14.09
C LYS A 80 2.65 -7.54 15.32
N ALA A 81 1.84 -8.57 15.24
CA ALA A 81 1.67 -9.55 16.31
C ALA A 81 3.00 -10.29 16.61
N ARG A 82 3.69 -10.74 15.55
CA ARG A 82 4.99 -11.40 15.66
C ARG A 82 6.06 -10.49 16.28
N MET A 83 6.14 -9.24 15.83
CA MET A 83 7.10 -8.28 16.40
C MET A 83 6.81 -7.97 17.86
N SER A 84 5.54 -7.88 18.26
CA SER A 84 5.13 -7.69 19.66
C SER A 84 5.53 -8.89 20.53
N ALA A 85 5.50 -10.08 19.97
CA ALA A 85 5.98 -11.31 20.64
C ALA A 85 7.51 -11.45 20.64
N ARG A 86 8.26 -10.52 20.04
CA ARG A 86 9.72 -10.55 19.85
C ARG A 86 10.21 -11.81 19.11
N ASP A 87 9.38 -12.37 18.27
CA ASP A 87 9.75 -13.52 17.45
C ASP A 87 10.43 -13.04 16.16
N THR A 88 11.75 -12.97 16.19
CA THR A 88 12.60 -12.50 15.09
C THR A 88 13.26 -13.63 14.31
N ALA A 89 13.03 -14.90 14.68
CA ALA A 89 13.66 -16.03 14.02
C ALA A 89 13.22 -16.11 12.53
N PRO A 90 14.15 -16.28 11.60
CA PRO A 90 13.80 -16.49 10.19
C PRO A 90 13.08 -17.83 10.03
N LEU A 91 12.19 -17.91 9.03
CA LEU A 91 11.67 -19.20 8.61
C LEU A 91 12.75 -19.96 7.83
N PRO A 92 12.89 -21.27 8.01
CA PRO A 92 13.72 -22.10 7.15
C PRO A 92 13.20 -22.01 5.72
N ASP A 93 14.10 -22.01 4.74
CA ASP A 93 13.80 -21.97 3.31
C ASP A 93 12.93 -20.78 2.88
N ALA A 94 13.04 -19.65 3.58
CA ALA A 94 12.32 -18.43 3.21
C ALA A 94 12.79 -17.94 1.81
N PRO A 95 11.85 -17.64 0.91
CA PRO A 95 12.21 -17.09 -0.40
C PRO A 95 12.77 -15.67 -0.27
N GLU A 96 13.58 -15.28 -1.27
CA GLU A 96 14.10 -13.92 -1.36
C GLU A 96 12.98 -12.88 -1.43
N PRO A 97 13.17 -11.70 -0.82
CA PRO A 97 12.21 -10.61 -0.85
C PRO A 97 11.97 -10.11 -2.28
N PHE A 98 10.72 -9.80 -2.59
CA PHE A 98 10.38 -9.13 -3.82
C PHE A 98 10.94 -7.69 -3.81
N SER A 99 11.58 -7.28 -4.90
CA SER A 99 12.19 -5.95 -5.00
C SER A 99 11.82 -5.29 -6.32
N LEU A 100 11.65 -3.97 -6.29
CA LEU A 100 11.43 -3.14 -7.47
C LEU A 100 12.67 -2.26 -7.73
N SER A 101 12.97 -1.99 -8.99
CA SER A 101 13.90 -0.90 -9.30
C SER A 101 13.30 0.43 -8.80
N ARG A 102 14.14 1.40 -8.47
CA ARG A 102 13.63 2.73 -8.04
C ARG A 102 12.77 3.39 -9.10
N GLU A 103 13.12 3.22 -10.37
CA GLU A 103 12.32 3.73 -11.49
C GLU A 103 10.94 3.08 -11.57
N ALA A 104 10.87 1.74 -11.45
CA ALA A 104 9.60 1.02 -11.42
C ALA A 104 8.75 1.43 -10.20
N TYR A 105 9.38 1.60 -9.03
CA TYR A 105 8.70 2.06 -7.83
C TYR A 105 8.13 3.49 -8.01
N ALA A 106 8.95 4.42 -8.50
CA ALA A 106 8.53 5.80 -8.74
C ALA A 106 7.42 5.91 -9.80
N THR A 107 7.43 5.03 -10.82
CA THR A 107 6.36 4.96 -11.81
C THR A 107 5.03 4.50 -11.22
N LEU A 108 5.06 3.59 -10.24
CA LEU A 108 3.86 3.03 -9.62
C LEU A 108 3.30 3.90 -8.49
N TYR A 109 4.18 4.47 -7.66
CA TYR A 109 3.82 5.09 -6.39
C TYR A 109 4.39 6.51 -6.20
N GLY A 110 5.02 7.07 -7.21
CA GLY A 110 5.73 8.34 -7.10
C GLY A 110 7.13 8.22 -6.47
N PRO A 111 7.86 9.34 -6.39
CA PRO A 111 9.22 9.37 -5.88
C PRO A 111 9.26 9.00 -4.39
N THR A 112 10.37 8.41 -3.94
CA THR A 112 10.56 8.01 -2.55
C THR A 112 11.83 8.61 -1.96
N THR A 113 12.09 8.37 -0.68
CA THR A 113 13.23 8.94 0.07
C THR A 113 14.55 8.89 -0.72
N GLY A 114 15.16 10.05 -0.90
CA GLY A 114 16.41 10.25 -1.64
C GLY A 114 16.24 10.45 -3.14
N ASP A 115 15.06 10.31 -3.71
CA ASP A 115 14.79 10.63 -5.10
C ASP A 115 14.76 12.16 -5.31
N ARG A 116 15.07 12.59 -6.53
CA ARG A 116 15.11 14.00 -6.92
C ARG A 116 14.02 14.29 -7.93
N VAL A 117 13.25 15.32 -7.68
CA VAL A 117 12.15 15.77 -8.55
C VAL A 117 12.41 17.18 -9.02
N CYS A 118 12.39 17.40 -10.34
CA CYS A 118 12.48 18.74 -10.91
C CYS A 118 11.15 19.49 -10.72
N LEU A 119 11.23 20.72 -10.26
CA LEU A 119 10.03 21.53 -10.02
C LEU A 119 9.67 22.33 -11.29
N GLY A 120 8.79 21.78 -12.11
CA GLY A 120 8.35 22.36 -13.37
C GLY A 120 9.52 22.59 -14.34
N ASP A 121 9.44 23.67 -15.10
CA ASP A 121 10.48 24.06 -16.07
C ASP A 121 11.62 24.91 -15.45
N THR A 122 11.86 24.71 -14.17
CA THR A 122 12.90 25.42 -13.43
C THR A 122 14.18 24.59 -13.26
N ASN A 123 15.24 25.20 -12.76
CA ASN A 123 16.46 24.51 -12.34
C ASN A 123 16.40 24.04 -10.87
N LEU A 124 15.23 24.11 -10.23
CA LEU A 124 15.03 23.70 -8.84
C LEU A 124 14.73 22.21 -8.76
N TRP A 125 15.44 21.54 -7.86
CA TRP A 125 15.25 20.12 -7.59
C TRP A 125 14.88 19.91 -6.13
N ALA A 126 13.74 19.30 -5.91
CA ALA A 126 13.33 18.80 -4.61
C ALA A 126 13.96 17.44 -4.37
N VAL A 127 14.46 17.20 -3.17
CA VAL A 127 14.93 15.88 -2.73
C VAL A 127 13.92 15.36 -1.72
N VAL A 128 13.35 14.18 -1.94
CA VAL A 128 12.41 13.55 -1.00
C VAL A 128 13.17 13.17 0.26
N GLU A 129 12.85 13.84 1.37
CA GLU A 129 13.52 13.65 2.66
C GLU A 129 12.99 12.41 3.39
N ARG A 130 11.69 12.16 3.28
CA ARG A 130 11.01 11.06 3.95
C ARG A 130 9.85 10.52 3.13
N ASP A 131 9.69 9.21 3.14
CA ASP A 131 8.49 8.50 2.69
C ASP A 131 7.81 7.89 3.93
N CYS A 132 6.53 8.18 4.12
CA CYS A 132 5.75 7.66 5.25
C CYS A 132 5.23 6.25 5.01
N THR A 133 5.34 5.74 3.78
CA THR A 133 4.79 4.45 3.37
C THR A 133 5.71 3.30 3.80
N VAL A 134 5.13 2.17 4.18
CA VAL A 134 5.84 0.89 4.25
C VAL A 134 5.90 0.32 2.85
N TYR A 135 7.09 0.14 2.29
CA TYR A 135 7.27 -0.41 0.93
C TYR A 135 6.56 -1.76 0.79
N GLY A 136 5.62 -1.82 -0.14
CA GLY A 136 4.73 -2.95 -0.39
C GLY A 136 3.31 -2.77 0.14
N ASP A 137 3.08 -1.86 1.11
CA ASP A 137 1.76 -1.52 1.67
C ASP A 137 1.25 -0.15 1.18
N GLU A 138 1.65 0.28 0.01
CA GLU A 138 1.19 1.54 -0.56
C GLU A 138 -0.34 1.54 -0.72
N CYS A 139 -0.98 2.60 -0.22
CA CYS A 139 -2.39 2.88 -0.47
C CYS A 139 -2.49 3.43 -1.89
N THR A 140 -2.96 2.66 -2.85
CA THR A 140 -3.06 3.11 -4.24
C THR A 140 -4.43 2.80 -4.84
N PHE A 141 -4.92 3.73 -5.66
CA PHE A 141 -6.19 3.64 -6.36
C PHE A 141 -5.97 3.38 -7.86
N GLY A 142 -6.97 2.76 -8.49
CA GLY A 142 -6.97 2.50 -9.93
C GLY A 142 -7.06 1.02 -10.29
N GLY A 143 -6.61 0.67 -11.48
CA GLY A 143 -6.71 -0.70 -12.03
C GLY A 143 -6.05 -1.78 -11.16
N GLY A 144 -5.09 -1.39 -10.34
CA GLY A 144 -4.33 -2.25 -9.45
C GLY A 144 -5.00 -2.64 -8.14
N LYS A 145 -6.06 -1.96 -7.69
CA LYS A 145 -7.05 -2.57 -6.80
C LYS A 145 -6.65 -2.81 -5.35
N VAL A 146 -5.83 -1.95 -4.76
CA VAL A 146 -5.60 -1.95 -3.31
C VAL A 146 -6.86 -1.46 -2.58
N LEU A 147 -7.44 -0.35 -3.04
CA LEU A 147 -8.60 0.28 -2.42
C LEU A 147 -9.90 -0.42 -2.82
N ARG A 148 -10.11 -1.60 -2.26
CA ARG A 148 -11.32 -2.42 -2.34
C ARG A 148 -11.62 -3.01 -0.96
N ASP A 149 -12.90 -3.36 -0.75
CA ASP A 149 -13.37 -3.98 0.49
C ASP A 149 -12.53 -5.18 0.91
N GLY A 150 -12.08 -5.15 2.15
CA GLY A 150 -11.27 -6.20 2.73
C GLY A 150 -9.81 -6.24 2.28
N MET A 151 -9.37 -5.24 1.52
CA MET A 151 -7.97 -5.01 1.16
C MET A 151 -7.48 -3.71 1.81
N GLY A 152 -7.02 -2.71 1.05
CA GLY A 152 -6.64 -1.40 1.58
C GLY A 152 -7.82 -0.53 2.01
N GLN A 153 -9.04 -0.95 1.70
CA GLN A 153 -10.30 -0.34 2.15
C GLN A 153 -10.97 -1.25 3.17
N THR A 154 -11.40 -0.69 4.30
CA THR A 154 -12.09 -1.47 5.34
C THR A 154 -13.53 -1.77 4.95
N SER A 155 -14.03 -2.91 5.41
CA SER A 155 -15.44 -3.27 5.33
C SER A 155 -16.12 -3.11 6.69
N GLY A 156 -17.41 -2.73 6.71
CA GLY A 156 -18.24 -2.73 7.92
C GLY A 156 -17.98 -1.60 8.90
N ARG A 157 -17.20 -0.57 8.54
CA ARG A 157 -17.04 0.65 9.35
C ARG A 157 -18.08 1.70 8.95
N ARG A 158 -18.47 2.55 9.91
CA ARG A 158 -19.39 3.66 9.68
C ARG A 158 -18.67 4.80 8.97
N ALA A 159 -19.40 5.64 8.24
CA ALA A 159 -18.85 6.83 7.60
C ALA A 159 -18.17 7.79 8.60
N THR A 160 -18.65 7.84 9.84
CA THR A 160 -18.03 8.63 10.92
C THR A 160 -16.64 8.18 11.33
N ASP A 161 -16.31 6.92 11.08
CA ASP A 161 -15.08 6.26 11.57
C ASP A 161 -13.98 6.18 10.51
N VAL A 162 -14.27 6.70 9.31
CA VAL A 162 -13.36 6.66 8.14
C VAL A 162 -13.23 8.04 7.53
N LEU A 163 -12.22 8.23 6.69
CA LEU A 163 -12.00 9.48 5.96
C LEU A 163 -13.14 9.78 4.98
N ASP A 164 -13.41 11.06 4.74
CA ASP A 164 -14.28 11.51 3.65
C ASP A 164 -13.52 11.47 2.33
N THR A 165 -12.28 11.97 2.33
CA THR A 165 -11.40 11.98 1.15
C THR A 165 -9.97 11.59 1.55
N VAL A 166 -9.27 10.89 0.67
CA VAL A 166 -7.84 10.62 0.79
C VAL A 166 -7.12 10.99 -0.51
N ILE A 167 -6.00 11.70 -0.39
CA ILE A 167 -5.05 11.88 -1.49
C ILE A 167 -3.90 10.92 -1.25
N THR A 168 -3.69 9.98 -2.17
CA THR A 168 -2.71 8.89 -2.00
C THR A 168 -1.34 9.25 -2.55
N ASN A 169 -0.27 8.84 -1.89
CA ASN A 169 1.13 8.92 -2.36
C ASN A 169 1.54 10.31 -2.88
N ALA A 170 1.07 11.37 -2.25
CA ALA A 170 1.38 12.74 -2.66
C ALA A 170 2.81 13.15 -2.27
N LEU A 171 3.51 13.86 -3.15
CA LEU A 171 4.73 14.56 -2.79
C LEU A 171 4.38 15.92 -2.18
N ILE A 172 4.48 16.02 -0.88
CA ILE A 172 4.16 17.21 -0.10
C ILE A 172 5.41 18.08 0.02
N VAL A 173 5.29 19.33 -0.40
CA VAL A 173 6.36 20.34 -0.28
C VAL A 173 5.83 21.47 0.61
N ASP A 174 6.34 21.54 1.82
CA ASP A 174 5.99 22.61 2.77
C ASP A 174 7.20 23.03 3.62
N TYR A 175 6.96 23.91 4.60
CA TYR A 175 8.03 24.43 5.45
C TYR A 175 8.65 23.38 6.39
N THR A 176 7.99 22.23 6.58
CA THR A 176 8.49 21.13 7.43
C THR A 176 9.38 20.17 6.67
N GLY A 177 9.41 20.25 5.33
CA GLY A 177 10.22 19.40 4.47
C GLY A 177 9.53 18.95 3.20
N ILE A 178 10.19 18.02 2.51
CA ILE A 178 9.71 17.39 1.27
C ILE A 178 9.42 15.93 1.58
N ILE A 179 8.12 15.60 1.68
CA ILE A 179 7.66 14.34 2.25
C ILE A 179 6.69 13.65 1.28
N LYS A 180 6.88 12.37 1.04
CA LYS A 180 5.85 11.53 0.42
C LYS A 180 4.94 10.95 1.48
N ALA A 181 3.64 11.18 1.36
CA ALA A 181 2.63 10.66 2.28
C ALA A 181 1.23 10.69 1.66
N ASP A 182 0.30 9.97 2.29
CA ASP A 182 -1.12 10.16 2.04
C ASP A 182 -1.63 11.36 2.88
N ILE A 183 -2.66 12.04 2.37
CA ILE A 183 -3.35 13.13 3.07
C ILE A 183 -4.79 12.72 3.29
N GLY A 184 -5.19 12.58 4.54
CA GLY A 184 -6.57 12.27 4.94
C GLY A 184 -7.36 13.53 5.23
N ILE A 185 -8.59 13.60 4.72
CA ILE A 185 -9.52 14.72 4.94
C ILE A 185 -10.79 14.17 5.59
N LYS A 186 -11.25 14.84 6.65
CA LYS A 186 -12.47 14.53 7.37
C LYS A 186 -13.17 15.83 7.78
N ASP A 187 -14.47 15.93 7.53
CA ASP A 187 -15.29 17.11 7.89
C ASP A 187 -14.67 18.44 7.40
N GLY A 188 -14.11 18.44 6.18
CA GLY A 188 -13.47 19.61 5.56
C GLY A 188 -12.11 20.00 6.14
N HIS A 189 -11.51 19.17 7.01
CA HIS A 189 -10.21 19.42 7.64
C HIS A 189 -9.21 18.30 7.32
N ILE A 190 -7.92 18.61 7.35
CA ILE A 190 -6.87 17.61 7.28
C ILE A 190 -6.89 16.80 8.58
N ALA A 191 -7.32 15.54 8.48
CA ALA A 191 -7.38 14.60 9.60
C ALA A 191 -6.01 14.00 9.93
N GLY A 192 -5.13 13.92 8.94
CA GLY A 192 -3.77 13.42 9.10
C GLY A 192 -2.95 13.45 7.81
N ILE A 193 -1.64 13.36 8.00
CA ILE A 193 -0.64 13.17 6.93
C ILE A 193 0.21 11.98 7.35
N GLY A 194 0.29 10.95 6.51
CA GLY A 194 1.00 9.72 6.84
C GLY A 194 0.62 8.57 5.91
N THR A 195 0.31 7.41 6.46
CA THR A 195 -0.15 6.22 5.72
C THR A 195 -1.65 6.02 5.93
N ALA A 196 -2.42 6.11 4.86
CA ALA A 196 -3.84 5.80 4.87
C ALA A 196 -4.08 4.33 4.50
N GLY A 197 -5.24 3.77 4.89
CA GLY A 197 -5.61 2.43 4.47
C GLY A 197 -6.47 1.66 5.46
N ASN A 198 -6.31 0.34 5.41
CA ASN A 198 -7.06 -0.60 6.23
C ASN A 198 -6.15 -1.23 7.31
N PRO A 199 -6.34 -0.90 8.58
CA PRO A 199 -5.54 -1.48 9.67
C PRO A 199 -5.74 -3.01 9.85
N ASP A 200 -6.78 -3.58 9.24
CA ASP A 200 -7.05 -5.03 9.30
C ASP A 200 -6.17 -5.83 8.32
N THR A 201 -5.50 -5.17 7.37
CA THR A 201 -4.63 -5.80 6.36
C THR A 201 -3.25 -5.15 6.27
N MET A 202 -3.14 -3.87 6.58
CA MET A 202 -1.94 -3.05 6.46
C MET A 202 -1.33 -2.75 7.83
N VAL A 203 -0.02 -2.54 7.88
CA VAL A 203 0.68 -2.12 9.10
C VAL A 203 0.83 -0.58 9.12
N TYR A 204 0.93 -0.02 10.32
CA TYR A 204 1.24 1.40 10.54
C TYR A 204 0.29 2.41 9.84
N VAL A 205 -0.97 2.01 9.62
CA VAL A 205 -1.98 3.00 9.22
C VAL A 205 -2.03 4.09 10.28
N THR A 206 -1.87 5.34 9.84
CA THR A 206 -1.84 6.50 10.73
C THR A 206 -3.19 6.66 11.42
N GLN A 207 -3.17 7.07 12.68
CA GLN A 207 -4.39 7.33 13.44
C GLN A 207 -5.30 8.30 12.68
N ASN A 208 -6.59 7.99 12.64
CA ASN A 208 -7.63 8.74 11.91
C ASN A 208 -7.51 8.74 10.37
N MET A 209 -6.63 7.89 9.79
CA MET A 209 -6.47 7.77 8.34
C MET A 209 -7.02 6.45 7.76
N ILE A 210 -8.13 5.99 8.32
CA ILE A 210 -8.78 4.76 7.86
C ILE A 210 -9.59 5.06 6.60
N VAL A 211 -9.36 4.26 5.55
CA VAL A 211 -10.11 4.31 4.29
C VAL A 211 -11.28 3.35 4.34
N GLY A 212 -12.48 3.86 4.08
CA GLY A 212 -13.72 3.07 4.02
C GLY A 212 -14.39 3.10 2.65
N SER A 213 -15.52 2.41 2.52
CA SER A 213 -16.26 2.31 1.25
C SER A 213 -16.85 3.64 0.78
N CYS A 214 -17.03 4.62 1.66
CA CYS A 214 -17.52 5.96 1.35
C CYS A 214 -16.39 7.01 1.20
N THR A 215 -15.13 6.61 1.36
CA THR A 215 -14.00 7.52 1.19
C THR A 215 -13.77 7.81 -0.29
N GLU A 216 -13.80 9.08 -0.68
CA GLU A 216 -13.35 9.52 -2.00
C GLU A 216 -11.82 9.41 -2.10
N VAL A 217 -11.31 8.95 -3.24
CA VAL A 217 -9.88 8.75 -3.44
C VAL A 217 -9.37 9.60 -4.58
N ILE A 218 -8.35 10.40 -4.30
CA ILE A 218 -7.61 11.20 -5.28
C ILE A 218 -6.21 10.61 -5.41
N ALA A 219 -5.86 10.17 -6.61
CA ALA A 219 -4.52 9.66 -6.90
C ALA A 219 -3.52 10.82 -6.89
N GLY A 220 -2.58 10.78 -5.95
CA GLY A 220 -1.53 11.79 -5.80
C GLY A 220 -0.18 11.36 -6.37
N GLU A 221 -0.08 10.16 -6.91
CA GLU A 221 1.13 9.61 -7.49
C GLU A 221 1.66 10.52 -8.62
N GLY A 222 2.89 10.99 -8.48
CA GLY A 222 3.51 11.90 -9.45
C GLY A 222 3.02 13.36 -9.36
N LEU A 223 2.18 13.70 -8.39
CA LEU A 223 1.71 15.06 -8.14
C LEU A 223 2.43 15.69 -6.95
N ILE A 224 2.56 17.01 -6.99
CA ILE A 224 3.09 17.81 -5.89
C ILE A 224 1.92 18.52 -5.20
N VAL A 225 1.88 18.42 -3.87
CA VAL A 225 0.92 19.12 -3.04
C VAL A 225 1.64 20.17 -2.20
N THR A 226 1.16 21.41 -2.25
CA THR A 226 1.64 22.52 -1.42
C THR A 226 0.50 23.11 -0.61
N ALA A 227 0.82 23.86 0.44
CA ALA A 227 -0.17 24.72 1.08
C ALA A 227 -0.72 25.73 0.06
N GLY A 228 -1.99 26.08 0.18
CA GLY A 228 -2.61 27.10 -0.64
C GLY A 228 -1.94 28.46 -0.44
N GLY A 229 -1.82 29.24 -1.52
CA GLY A 229 -1.36 30.63 -1.42
C GLY A 229 -2.37 31.48 -0.66
N ILE A 230 -1.88 32.29 0.29
CA ILE A 230 -2.69 33.28 1.01
C ILE A 230 -2.15 34.66 0.64
N ASP A 231 -2.95 35.43 -0.06
CA ASP A 231 -2.65 36.86 -0.27
C ASP A 231 -3.43 37.67 0.78
N THR A 232 -2.69 38.31 1.67
CA THR A 232 -3.26 39.10 2.77
C THR A 232 -3.55 40.54 2.38
N HIS A 233 -3.19 40.94 1.13
CA HIS A 233 -3.37 42.27 0.64
C HIS A 233 -3.72 42.29 -0.85
N VAL A 234 -5.01 42.17 -1.16
CA VAL A 234 -5.53 42.18 -2.53
C VAL A 234 -6.29 43.45 -2.79
N HIS A 235 -5.96 44.15 -3.89
CA HIS A 235 -6.77 45.21 -4.46
C HIS A 235 -7.68 44.64 -5.55
N MET A 236 -9.00 44.68 -5.34
CA MET A 236 -10.00 44.31 -6.33
C MET A 236 -10.54 45.52 -7.06
#